data_1d50ebb37c6c720464c9bcac1d121dd3
#
_entry.id   1d50ebb37c6c720464c9bcac1d121dd3
#
_cell.length_a   1.000
_cell.length_b   1.000
_cell.length_c   1.000
_cell.angle_alpha   90.00
_cell.angle_beta   90.00
_cell.angle_gamma   90.00
#
_symmetry.space_group_name_H-M   'P 1'
#
loop_
_entity.id
_entity.type
_entity.pdbx_description
1 polymer ?
#
loop_
_entity_poly.entity_id
_entity_poly.type
_entity_poly.pdbx_seq_one_letter_code
_entity_poly.pdbx_strand_id
1 'polypeptide(L)'
;RCRFCDYHLDSSRDQAANDRINKEALSHVTGQYHSLEVINSGSFLELSEETMARIERVCLEKHITQLRFEIHWMYREHVKKWREHFAEKGITVKIKMGVETFDDAFRREVFDKGMEGVTPQDAAKVADEVCLLFGVTGQTVQSMRYDIETGLRYFERICINIMVENTSQIQPDPRCFSAGCSGTPCVKSKIPRVDILLENTDFGVGGNRDE
;
A
#
# COMPACT_ATOMS: atom_id res chain seq x y z
N ARG A 1 5.96 -13.13 -7.13
CA ARG A 1 4.70 -12.38 -7.38
C ARG A 1 3.63 -12.91 -6.44
N CYS A 2 2.94 -12.00 -5.78
CA CYS A 2 1.80 -12.38 -4.95
C CYS A 2 0.65 -12.91 -5.82
N ARG A 3 -0.06 -13.94 -5.33
CA ARG A 3 -1.11 -14.62 -6.13
C ARG A 3 -2.39 -13.81 -6.30
N PHE A 4 -2.55 -12.73 -5.55
CA PHE A 4 -3.73 -11.85 -5.56
C PHE A 4 -3.53 -10.58 -6.40
N CYS A 5 -2.31 -10.31 -6.87
CA CYS A 5 -1.92 -9.03 -7.45
C CYS A 5 -1.64 -9.15 -8.95
N ASP A 6 -2.22 -8.26 -9.73
CA ASP A 6 -1.96 -8.12 -11.17
C ASP A 6 -1.34 -6.76 -11.54
N TYR A 7 -0.96 -5.94 -10.58
CA TYR A 7 -0.30 -4.63 -10.79
C TYR A 7 0.98 -4.69 -11.65
N HIS A 8 1.58 -5.88 -11.76
CA HIS A 8 2.69 -6.07 -12.69
C HIS A 8 2.30 -5.85 -14.17
N LEU A 9 1.01 -5.84 -14.48
CA LEU A 9 0.51 -5.51 -15.82
C LEU A 9 0.53 -4.01 -16.10
N ASP A 10 0.55 -3.19 -15.05
CA ASP A 10 0.65 -1.73 -15.15
C ASP A 10 2.09 -1.24 -15.23
N SER A 11 3.06 -2.14 -15.03
CA SER A 11 4.48 -1.79 -15.10
C SER A 11 5.03 -1.96 -16.53
N SER A 12 5.81 -0.99 -16.98
CA SER A 12 6.54 -1.04 -18.24
C SER A 12 8.03 -1.26 -18.02
N ARG A 13 8.69 -1.93 -18.98
CA ARG A 13 10.16 -2.01 -19.04
C ARG A 13 10.79 -0.80 -19.73
N ASP A 14 9.99 0.04 -20.36
CA ASP A 14 10.44 1.30 -20.94
C ASP A 14 10.59 2.35 -19.85
N GLN A 15 11.81 2.47 -19.33
CA GLN A 15 12.13 3.43 -18.27
C GLN A 15 11.84 4.87 -18.67
N ALA A 16 12.08 5.23 -19.93
CA ALA A 16 11.82 6.58 -20.41
C ALA A 16 10.31 6.89 -20.47
N ALA A 17 9.48 5.89 -20.77
CA ALA A 17 8.03 6.03 -20.70
C ALA A 17 7.58 6.20 -19.24
N ASN A 18 8.09 5.38 -18.32
CA ASN A 18 7.79 5.48 -16.90
C ASN A 18 8.17 6.87 -16.34
N ASP A 19 9.36 7.37 -16.67
CA ASP A 19 9.84 8.68 -16.18
C ASP A 19 8.99 9.83 -16.74
N ARG A 20 8.48 9.71 -18.00
CA ARG A 20 7.53 10.71 -18.55
C ARG A 20 6.21 10.71 -17.78
N ILE A 21 5.64 9.54 -17.49
CA ILE A 21 4.38 9.40 -16.74
C ILE A 21 4.57 9.94 -15.32
N ASN A 22 5.65 9.56 -14.65
CA ASN A 22 5.97 10.03 -13.30
C ASN A 22 6.19 11.56 -13.27
N LYS A 23 6.84 12.11 -14.30
CA LYS A 23 7.00 13.56 -14.45
C LYS A 23 5.66 14.26 -14.57
N GLU A 24 4.77 13.74 -15.39
CA GLU A 24 3.43 14.29 -15.57
C GLU A 24 2.64 14.23 -14.26
N ALA A 25 2.55 13.07 -13.61
CA ALA A 25 1.87 12.91 -12.34
C ALA A 25 2.39 13.89 -11.27
N LEU A 26 3.71 14.02 -11.13
CA LEU A 26 4.34 14.92 -10.17
C LEU A 26 4.11 16.41 -10.49
N SER A 27 3.81 16.76 -11.74
CA SER A 27 3.51 18.14 -12.12
C SER A 27 2.21 18.68 -11.52
N HIS A 28 1.30 17.78 -11.13
CA HIS A 28 0.01 18.12 -10.51
C HIS A 28 0.08 18.30 -8.98
N VAL A 29 1.23 18.04 -8.36
CA VAL A 29 1.39 18.21 -6.91
C VAL A 29 1.34 19.68 -6.53
N THR A 30 0.34 20.05 -5.73
CA THR A 30 0.11 21.45 -5.30
C THR A 30 0.83 21.83 -4.00
N GLY A 31 1.09 20.86 -3.13
CA GLY A 31 1.63 21.09 -1.78
C GLY A 31 0.59 21.56 -0.74
N GLN A 32 -0.68 21.65 -1.11
CA GLN A 32 -1.78 22.18 -0.28
C GLN A 32 -1.82 21.56 1.14
N TYR A 33 -1.49 20.28 1.28
CA TYR A 33 -1.57 19.56 2.56
C TYR A 33 -0.20 19.32 3.20
N HIS A 34 0.88 19.86 2.63
CA HIS A 34 2.26 19.58 3.05
C HIS A 34 2.60 18.09 3.15
N SER A 35 1.84 17.26 2.47
CA SER A 35 1.96 15.79 2.45
C SER A 35 1.86 15.30 1.02
N LEU A 36 2.72 14.33 0.67
CA LEU A 36 2.71 13.62 -0.60
C LEU A 36 2.76 12.12 -0.32
N GLU A 37 1.86 11.37 -0.93
CA GLU A 37 1.92 9.91 -0.96
C GLU A 37 2.26 9.45 -2.36
N VAL A 38 3.31 8.63 -2.48
CA VAL A 38 3.78 8.06 -3.74
C VAL A 38 3.39 6.59 -3.75
N ILE A 39 2.41 6.27 -4.59
CA ILE A 39 1.90 4.92 -4.82
C ILE A 39 2.34 4.51 -6.21
N ASN A 40 3.09 3.42 -6.30
CA ASN A 40 3.49 2.80 -7.56
C ASN A 40 3.11 1.33 -7.55
N SER A 41 3.11 0.68 -8.70
CA SER A 41 2.73 -0.73 -8.83
C SER A 41 3.69 -1.73 -8.16
N GLY A 42 4.58 -1.25 -7.29
CA GLY A 42 5.59 -2.00 -6.56
C GLY A 42 6.11 -1.24 -5.37
N SER A 43 7.40 -1.34 -5.12
CA SER A 43 8.07 -0.58 -4.06
C SER A 43 8.68 0.69 -4.62
N PHE A 44 8.70 1.76 -3.82
CA PHE A 44 9.34 3.02 -4.24
C PHE A 44 10.82 2.86 -4.63
N LEU A 45 11.49 1.81 -4.15
CA LEU A 45 12.87 1.47 -4.51
C LEU A 45 13.03 0.94 -5.94
N GLU A 46 11.93 0.68 -6.62
CA GLU A 46 11.89 0.30 -8.05
C GLU A 46 11.75 1.52 -8.97
N LEU A 47 11.55 2.70 -8.39
CA LEU A 47 11.56 3.96 -9.13
C LEU A 47 12.98 4.31 -9.59
N SER A 48 13.10 4.96 -10.75
CA SER A 48 14.37 5.43 -11.27
C SER A 48 15.00 6.51 -10.39
N GLU A 49 16.30 6.66 -10.49
CA GLU A 49 17.03 7.77 -9.84
C GLU A 49 16.48 9.14 -10.29
N GLU A 50 16.11 9.27 -11.57
CA GLU A 50 15.51 10.49 -12.11
C GLU A 50 14.15 10.78 -11.44
N THR A 51 13.27 9.79 -11.32
CA THR A 51 11.98 9.93 -10.65
C THR A 51 12.17 10.27 -9.16
N MET A 52 13.10 9.61 -8.46
CA MET A 52 13.37 9.90 -7.04
C MET A 52 13.92 11.33 -6.85
N ALA A 53 14.85 11.78 -7.70
CA ALA A 53 15.34 13.15 -7.65
C ALA A 53 14.24 14.18 -7.95
N ARG A 54 13.27 13.83 -8.80
CA ARG A 54 12.11 14.66 -9.10
C ARG A 54 11.15 14.75 -7.91
N ILE A 55 10.86 13.62 -7.24
CA ILE A 55 10.05 13.59 -6.01
C ILE A 55 10.68 14.51 -4.96
N GLU A 56 11.97 14.39 -4.73
CA GLU A 56 12.70 15.24 -3.79
C GLU A 56 12.54 16.73 -4.13
N ARG A 57 12.77 17.10 -5.41
CA ARG A 57 12.63 18.46 -5.87
C ARG A 57 11.23 19.00 -5.65
N VAL A 58 10.20 18.23 -6.02
CA VAL A 58 8.79 18.61 -5.82
C VAL A 58 8.50 18.79 -4.34
N CYS A 59 8.99 17.90 -3.48
CA CYS A 59 8.82 18.06 -2.03
C CYS A 59 9.38 19.38 -1.52
N LEU A 60 10.57 19.76 -1.95
CA LEU A 60 11.22 21.01 -1.55
C LEU A 60 10.47 22.23 -2.11
N GLU A 61 10.15 22.24 -3.42
CA GLU A 61 9.48 23.35 -4.09
C GLU A 61 8.04 23.58 -3.58
N LYS A 62 7.35 22.52 -3.18
CA LYS A 62 5.96 22.55 -2.71
C LYS A 62 5.82 22.52 -1.19
N HIS A 63 6.93 22.63 -0.47
CA HIS A 63 6.97 22.63 1.00
C HIS A 63 6.28 21.39 1.61
N ILE A 64 6.51 20.21 1.00
CA ILE A 64 6.07 18.94 1.54
C ILE A 64 6.95 18.60 2.73
N THR A 65 6.34 18.40 3.89
CA THR A 65 7.04 18.03 5.13
C THR A 65 6.84 16.57 5.50
N GLN A 66 5.87 15.91 4.88
CA GLN A 66 5.59 14.49 5.09
C GLN A 66 5.50 13.76 3.74
N LEU A 67 6.36 12.77 3.54
CA LEU A 67 6.41 11.95 2.34
C LEU A 67 6.08 10.50 2.72
N ARG A 68 5.09 9.90 2.06
CA ARG A 68 4.72 8.50 2.23
C ARG A 68 5.16 7.69 1.04
N PHE A 69 5.76 6.53 1.32
CA PHE A 69 6.15 5.55 0.31
C PHE A 69 5.58 4.17 0.63
N GLU A 70 5.28 3.42 -0.40
CA GLU A 70 4.96 2.00 -0.28
C GLU A 70 6.21 1.13 -0.46
N ILE A 71 6.25 0.02 0.30
CA ILE A 71 7.39 -0.90 0.29
C ILE A 71 6.91 -2.35 0.43
N HIS A 72 7.59 -3.26 -0.27
CA HIS A 72 7.56 -4.68 0.05
C HIS A 72 8.63 -5.01 1.10
N TRP A 73 8.36 -5.97 1.97
CA TRP A 73 9.26 -6.42 3.04
C TRP A 73 10.69 -6.73 2.59
N MET A 74 10.86 -7.24 1.37
CA MET A 74 12.17 -7.58 0.82
C MET A 74 13.15 -6.39 0.78
N TYR A 75 12.65 -5.17 0.73
CA TYR A 75 13.44 -3.93 0.67
C TYR A 75 13.64 -3.24 2.01
N ARG A 76 13.22 -3.84 3.13
CA ARG A 76 13.23 -3.24 4.48
C ARG A 76 14.56 -2.63 4.90
N GLU A 77 15.69 -3.24 4.50
CA GLU A 77 17.02 -2.79 4.88
C GLU A 77 17.38 -1.40 4.32
N HIS A 78 16.69 -0.97 3.26
CA HIS A 78 16.95 0.32 2.61
C HIS A 78 16.19 1.48 3.27
N VAL A 79 15.17 1.21 4.07
CA VAL A 79 14.26 2.23 4.63
C VAL A 79 15.02 3.26 5.46
N LYS A 80 15.94 2.80 6.33
CA LYS A 80 16.71 3.67 7.21
C LYS A 80 17.47 4.74 6.42
N LYS A 81 18.18 4.34 5.35
CA LYS A 81 18.93 5.26 4.49
C LYS A 81 18.04 6.35 3.90
N TRP A 82 16.85 5.99 3.42
CA TRP A 82 15.94 6.94 2.81
C TRP A 82 15.28 7.87 3.83
N ARG A 83 14.96 7.37 5.03
CA ARG A 83 14.49 8.23 6.13
C ARG A 83 15.55 9.27 6.51
N GLU A 84 16.81 8.87 6.65
CA GLU A 84 17.93 9.77 6.94
C GLU A 84 18.12 10.82 5.83
N HIS A 85 18.13 10.37 4.57
CA HIS A 85 18.29 11.25 3.40
C HIS A 85 17.24 12.38 3.34
N PHE A 86 15.98 12.05 3.56
CA PHE A 86 14.90 13.04 3.55
C PHE A 86 14.85 13.86 4.85
N ALA A 87 15.21 13.28 5.99
CA ALA A 87 15.26 14.00 7.26
C ALA A 87 16.26 15.15 7.24
N GLU A 88 17.41 15.01 6.59
CA GLU A 88 18.39 16.10 6.36
C GLU A 88 17.79 17.30 5.61
N LYS A 89 16.69 17.11 4.90
CA LYS A 89 15.94 18.13 4.15
C LYS A 89 14.67 18.61 4.87
N GLY A 90 14.48 18.18 6.13
CA GLY A 90 13.30 18.55 6.91
C GLY A 90 12.02 17.80 6.49
N ILE A 91 12.15 16.68 5.77
CA ILE A 91 11.03 15.87 5.29
C ILE A 91 10.96 14.56 6.08
N THR A 92 9.83 14.32 6.73
CA THR A 92 9.58 13.06 7.44
C THR A 92 9.06 12.01 6.47
N VAL A 93 9.76 10.87 6.36
CA VAL A 93 9.32 9.74 5.55
C VAL A 93 8.50 8.76 6.39
N LYS A 94 7.28 8.49 5.95
CA LYS A 94 6.40 7.44 6.45
C LYS A 94 6.38 6.27 5.47
N ILE A 95 6.47 5.07 6.00
CA ILE A 95 6.48 3.83 5.20
C ILE A 95 5.17 3.10 5.39
N LYS A 96 4.51 2.79 4.29
CA LYS A 96 3.34 1.91 4.19
C LYS A 96 3.79 0.56 3.63
N MET A 97 3.39 -0.52 4.27
CA MET A 97 3.78 -1.88 3.87
C MET A 97 2.55 -2.75 3.62
N GLY A 98 2.49 -3.39 2.46
CA GLY A 98 1.50 -4.42 2.18
C GLY A 98 1.80 -5.69 2.98
N VAL A 99 1.11 -5.91 4.07
CA VAL A 99 1.18 -7.13 4.89
C VAL A 99 0.06 -8.10 4.53
N GLU A 100 -1.08 -7.58 4.11
CA GLU A 100 -2.32 -8.22 3.67
C GLU A 100 -3.08 -8.94 4.78
N THR A 101 -2.39 -9.70 5.64
CA THR A 101 -2.92 -10.35 6.85
C THR A 101 -1.78 -10.62 7.83
N PHE A 102 -2.09 -10.67 9.11
CA PHE A 102 -1.15 -11.11 10.15
C PHE A 102 -1.21 -12.62 10.43
N ASP A 103 -2.10 -13.35 9.75
CA ASP A 103 -2.06 -14.81 9.71
C ASP A 103 -0.92 -15.26 8.77
N ASP A 104 0.20 -15.69 9.37
CA ASP A 104 1.40 -16.09 8.62
C ASP A 104 1.15 -17.29 7.69
N ALA A 105 0.34 -18.25 8.13
CA ALA A 105 -0.01 -19.42 7.32
C ALA A 105 -0.83 -19.01 6.10
N PHE A 106 -1.87 -18.19 6.29
CA PHE A 106 -2.69 -17.69 5.20
C PHE A 106 -1.88 -16.82 4.24
N ARG A 107 -1.03 -15.94 4.76
CA ARG A 107 -0.15 -15.07 3.98
C ARG A 107 0.83 -15.87 3.11
N ARG A 108 1.39 -16.97 3.62
CA ARG A 108 2.29 -17.85 2.90
C ARG A 108 1.55 -18.73 1.90
N GLU A 109 0.51 -19.44 2.34
CA GLU A 109 -0.10 -20.53 1.57
C GLU A 109 -1.09 -20.02 0.53
N VAL A 110 -1.81 -18.95 0.85
CA VAL A 110 -2.81 -18.36 -0.04
C VAL A 110 -2.23 -17.20 -0.84
N PHE A 111 -1.67 -16.20 -0.18
CA PHE A 111 -1.20 -14.99 -0.86
C PHE A 111 0.18 -15.12 -1.52
N ASP A 112 1.01 -16.04 -1.05
CA ASP A 112 2.41 -16.21 -1.52
C ASP A 112 3.17 -14.86 -1.48
N LYS A 113 3.07 -14.19 -0.33
CA LYS A 113 3.54 -12.79 -0.16
C LYS A 113 5.05 -12.67 0.02
N GLY A 114 5.77 -13.75 0.33
CA GLY A 114 7.21 -13.71 0.57
C GLY A 114 7.58 -12.98 1.88
N MET A 115 6.78 -13.15 2.93
CA MET A 115 6.97 -12.59 4.27
C MET A 115 6.86 -13.66 5.35
N GLU A 116 7.38 -14.87 5.09
CA GLU A 116 7.27 -16.00 6.00
C GLU A 116 7.95 -15.69 7.33
N GLY A 117 7.23 -15.97 8.42
CA GLY A 117 7.73 -15.78 9.79
C GLY A 117 7.87 -14.33 10.23
N VAL A 118 7.48 -13.36 9.40
CA VAL A 118 7.51 -11.93 9.77
C VAL A 118 6.38 -11.64 10.76
N THR A 119 6.76 -11.27 11.98
CA THR A 119 5.80 -10.90 13.02
C THR A 119 5.30 -9.45 12.85
N PRO A 120 4.13 -9.09 13.45
CA PRO A 120 3.69 -7.69 13.47
C PRO A 120 4.73 -6.75 14.08
N GLN A 121 5.45 -7.21 15.10
CA GLN A 121 6.51 -6.45 15.74
C GLN A 121 7.71 -6.21 14.81
N ASP A 122 8.07 -7.18 13.98
CA ASP A 122 9.16 -7.01 13.02
C ASP A 122 8.76 -6.04 11.90
N ALA A 123 7.55 -6.17 11.38
CA ALA A 123 7.03 -5.23 10.39
C ALA A 123 6.96 -3.79 10.94
N ALA A 124 6.56 -3.61 12.19
CA ALA A 124 6.46 -2.29 12.85
C ALA A 124 7.82 -1.61 13.12
N LYS A 125 8.93 -2.34 13.10
CA LYS A 125 10.27 -1.73 13.14
C LYS A 125 10.61 -0.98 11.85
N VAL A 126 9.92 -1.31 10.76
CA VAL A 126 10.20 -0.81 9.41
C VAL A 126 9.10 0.12 8.92
N ALA A 127 7.84 -0.29 9.07
CA ALA A 127 6.68 0.42 8.55
C ALA A 127 5.92 1.18 9.64
N ASP A 128 5.43 2.37 9.29
CA ASP A 128 4.54 3.18 10.11
C ASP A 128 3.07 2.80 9.88
N GLU A 129 2.74 2.38 8.66
CA GLU A 129 1.40 2.06 8.18
C GLU A 129 1.40 0.71 7.46
N VAL A 130 0.25 0.01 7.47
CA VAL A 130 0.12 -1.27 6.76
C VAL A 130 -1.14 -1.31 5.91
N CYS A 131 -1.04 -2.05 4.79
CA CYS A 131 -2.18 -2.45 3.98
C CYS A 131 -2.58 -3.89 4.34
N LEU A 132 -3.89 -4.09 4.47
CA LEU A 132 -4.56 -5.37 4.66
C LEU A 132 -5.46 -5.64 3.46
N LEU A 133 -5.62 -6.90 3.09
CA LEU A 133 -6.49 -7.32 1.99
C LEU A 133 -7.62 -8.18 2.53
N PHE A 134 -8.87 -7.74 2.32
CA PHE A 134 -10.06 -8.42 2.80
C PHE A 134 -10.97 -8.84 1.64
N GLY A 135 -11.81 -9.81 1.91
CA GLY A 135 -12.78 -10.31 0.94
C GLY A 135 -12.28 -11.46 0.09
N VAL A 136 -11.28 -12.19 0.55
CA VAL A 136 -10.72 -13.36 -0.13
C VAL A 136 -11.27 -14.66 0.46
N THR A 137 -11.50 -15.66 -0.40
CA THR A 137 -11.97 -16.99 0.04
C THR A 137 -11.05 -17.59 1.10
N GLY A 138 -11.62 -18.05 2.18
CA GLY A 138 -10.90 -18.60 3.33
C GLY A 138 -10.73 -17.62 4.49
N GLN A 139 -10.90 -16.32 4.27
CA GLN A 139 -10.96 -15.36 5.36
C GLN A 139 -12.29 -15.48 6.12
N THR A 140 -12.26 -15.15 7.39
CA THR A 140 -13.40 -15.12 8.29
C THR A 140 -13.54 -13.76 8.95
N VAL A 141 -14.72 -13.43 9.45
CA VAL A 141 -14.92 -12.21 10.25
C VAL A 141 -13.95 -12.16 11.43
N GLN A 142 -13.64 -13.31 12.03
CA GLN A 142 -12.70 -13.40 13.15
C GLN A 142 -11.27 -13.12 12.72
N SER A 143 -10.81 -13.67 11.59
CA SER A 143 -9.45 -13.41 11.08
C SER A 143 -9.28 -11.95 10.67
N MET A 144 -10.26 -11.37 9.97
CA MET A 144 -10.23 -9.95 9.59
C MET A 144 -10.25 -9.01 10.82
N ARG A 145 -11.02 -9.35 11.86
CA ARG A 145 -11.01 -8.60 13.11
C ARG A 145 -9.65 -8.68 13.81
N TYR A 146 -9.06 -9.86 13.86
CA TYR A 146 -7.71 -10.05 14.40
C TYR A 146 -6.68 -9.18 13.68
N ASP A 147 -6.75 -9.11 12.34
CA ASP A 147 -5.88 -8.27 11.53
C ASP A 147 -6.04 -6.78 11.86
N ILE A 148 -7.28 -6.30 12.01
CA ILE A 148 -7.53 -4.90 12.38
C ILE A 148 -7.00 -4.59 13.78
N GLU A 149 -7.32 -5.44 14.77
CA GLU A 149 -6.87 -5.23 16.15
C GLU A 149 -5.36 -5.26 16.26
N THR A 150 -4.72 -6.16 15.53
CA THR A 150 -3.26 -6.27 15.45
C THR A 150 -2.66 -5.04 14.76
N GLY A 151 -3.20 -4.62 13.63
CA GLY A 151 -2.75 -3.44 12.91
C GLY A 151 -2.84 -2.17 13.77
N LEU A 152 -3.97 -1.97 14.45
CA LEU A 152 -4.17 -0.82 15.36
C LEU A 152 -3.25 -0.84 16.59
N ARG A 153 -2.78 -2.00 16.99
CA ARG A 153 -1.84 -2.14 18.14
C ARG A 153 -0.42 -1.75 17.78
N TYR A 154 0.03 -2.06 16.56
CA TYR A 154 1.45 -1.94 16.19
C TYR A 154 1.76 -0.81 15.23
N PHE A 155 0.78 -0.29 14.50
CA PHE A 155 0.98 0.70 13.43
C PHE A 155 0.19 1.99 13.69
N GLU A 156 0.65 3.07 13.10
CA GLU A 156 -0.01 4.38 13.21
C GLU A 156 -1.34 4.41 12.47
N ARG A 157 -1.40 3.75 11.30
CA ARG A 157 -2.59 3.64 10.44
C ARG A 157 -2.65 2.27 9.78
N ILE A 158 -3.86 1.88 9.43
CA ILE A 158 -4.12 0.71 8.57
C ILE A 158 -4.98 1.13 7.38
N CYS A 159 -4.65 0.59 6.22
CA CYS A 159 -5.41 0.71 4.99
C CYS A 159 -5.99 -0.67 4.66
N ILE A 160 -7.29 -0.79 4.58
CA ILE A 160 -7.99 -2.02 4.23
C ILE A 160 -8.40 -1.93 2.78
N ASN A 161 -7.77 -2.75 1.95
CA ASN A 161 -8.18 -2.96 0.56
C ASN A 161 -9.22 -4.07 0.52
N ILE A 162 -10.33 -3.81 -0.17
CA ILE A 162 -11.31 -4.86 -0.44
C ILE A 162 -10.95 -5.50 -1.77
N MET A 163 -10.83 -6.85 -1.76
CA MET A 163 -10.51 -7.60 -2.98
C MET A 163 -11.58 -7.38 -4.04
N VAL A 164 -11.16 -6.95 -5.22
CA VAL A 164 -11.99 -6.82 -6.42
C VAL A 164 -11.54 -7.82 -7.48
N GLU A 165 -12.41 -8.11 -8.45
CA GLU A 165 -12.06 -8.97 -9.57
C GLU A 165 -10.87 -8.41 -10.34
N ASN A 166 -9.90 -9.28 -10.62
CA ASN A 166 -8.71 -8.97 -11.40
C ASN A 166 -8.22 -10.21 -12.18
N THR A 167 -7.08 -10.11 -12.85
CA THR A 167 -6.53 -11.20 -13.66
C THR A 167 -5.67 -12.19 -12.87
N SER A 168 -5.55 -12.01 -11.57
CA SER A 168 -4.73 -12.86 -10.70
C SER A 168 -5.41 -14.21 -10.38
N GLN A 169 -4.68 -15.11 -9.72
CA GLN A 169 -5.21 -16.44 -9.34
C GLN A 169 -6.27 -16.38 -8.24
N ILE A 170 -6.20 -15.36 -7.38
CA ILE A 170 -7.09 -15.20 -6.24
C ILE A 170 -8.17 -14.18 -6.61
N GLN A 171 -9.41 -14.59 -6.43
CA GLN A 171 -10.58 -13.78 -6.74
C GLN A 171 -11.35 -13.44 -5.46
N PRO A 172 -12.18 -12.39 -5.48
CA PRO A 172 -13.05 -12.04 -4.36
C PRO A 172 -13.98 -13.17 -4.00
N ASP A 173 -14.25 -13.34 -2.70
CA ASP A 173 -15.24 -14.29 -2.22
C ASP A 173 -16.66 -13.72 -2.43
N PRO A 174 -17.50 -14.31 -3.29
CA PRO A 174 -18.85 -13.81 -3.55
C PRO A 174 -19.72 -13.70 -2.29
N ARG A 175 -19.42 -14.49 -1.26
CA ARG A 175 -20.15 -14.46 0.02
C ARG A 175 -19.86 -13.21 0.84
N CYS A 176 -18.69 -12.60 0.65
CA CYS A 176 -18.36 -11.36 1.33
C CYS A 176 -19.17 -10.17 0.80
N PHE A 177 -19.71 -10.26 -0.42
CA PHE A 177 -20.44 -9.19 -1.10
C PHE A 177 -21.95 -9.43 -1.17
N SER A 178 -22.42 -10.70 -1.17
CA SER A 178 -23.83 -11.07 -1.37
C SER A 178 -24.69 -10.97 -0.10
N ALA A 179 -24.11 -11.15 1.05
CA ALA A 179 -24.81 -10.86 2.30
C ALA A 179 -24.59 -9.38 2.55
N GLY A 180 -25.52 -8.51 2.14
CA GLY A 180 -25.35 -7.09 2.50
C GLY A 180 -24.64 -7.01 3.85
N CYS A 181 -23.36 -6.65 3.84
CA CYS A 181 -22.43 -6.85 4.96
C CYS A 181 -22.82 -6.06 6.21
N SER A 182 -24.06 -6.29 6.65
CA SER A 182 -24.56 -5.95 7.98
C SER A 182 -23.79 -6.71 9.07
N GLY A 183 -23.02 -7.71 8.66
CA GLY A 183 -22.19 -8.54 9.53
C GLY A 183 -20.69 -8.29 9.45
N THR A 184 -20.19 -7.41 8.56
CA THR A 184 -18.80 -6.94 8.67
C THR A 184 -18.76 -5.89 9.79
N PRO A 185 -18.37 -6.24 11.01
CA PRO A 185 -18.56 -5.37 12.19
C PRO A 185 -17.74 -4.10 12.14
N CYS A 186 -16.95 -3.90 11.08
CA CYS A 186 -15.91 -2.90 11.03
C CYS A 186 -16.09 -1.77 10.02
N VAL A 187 -16.89 -1.96 8.97
CA VAL A 187 -16.95 -1.00 7.87
C VAL A 187 -17.77 0.25 8.19
N LYS A 188 -18.56 0.24 9.27
CA LYS A 188 -19.41 1.39 9.65
C LYS A 188 -18.84 2.31 10.74
N SER A 189 -17.76 1.94 11.40
CA SER A 189 -17.15 2.83 12.40
C SER A 189 -16.05 3.65 11.74
N LYS A 190 -16.19 4.96 11.71
CA LYS A 190 -15.11 5.88 11.39
C LYS A 190 -14.05 5.79 12.50
N ILE A 191 -13.16 4.82 12.39
CA ILE A 191 -11.98 4.75 13.25
C ILE A 191 -10.93 5.67 12.60
N PRO A 192 -10.47 6.73 13.26
CA PRO A 192 -9.63 7.76 12.64
C PRO A 192 -8.31 7.27 12.04
N ARG A 193 -7.91 6.04 12.34
CA ARG A 193 -6.64 5.42 11.90
C ARG A 193 -6.85 4.29 10.88
N VAL A 194 -8.08 4.16 10.36
CA VAL A 194 -8.47 3.10 9.43
C VAL A 194 -9.02 3.73 8.17
N ASP A 195 -8.34 3.49 7.05
CA ASP A 195 -8.86 3.78 5.72
C ASP A 195 -9.40 2.49 5.10
N ILE A 196 -10.53 2.57 4.41
CA ILE A 196 -11.14 1.43 3.73
C ILE A 196 -11.33 1.79 2.27
N LEU A 197 -10.71 1.03 1.40
CA LEU A 197 -10.79 1.19 -0.04
C LEU A 197 -11.71 0.11 -0.59
N LEU A 198 -12.84 0.53 -1.11
CA LEU A 198 -13.86 -0.36 -1.67
C LEU A 198 -13.57 -0.68 -3.14
N GLU A 199 -12.87 0.21 -3.82
CA GLU A 199 -12.52 0.11 -5.23
C GLU A 199 -11.03 0.43 -5.44
N ASN A 200 -10.41 -0.18 -6.46
CA ASN A 200 -8.99 0.07 -6.77
C ASN A 200 -8.72 1.51 -7.20
N THR A 201 -9.74 2.23 -7.64
CA THR A 201 -9.67 3.63 -8.11
C THR A 201 -9.72 4.66 -7.00
N ASP A 202 -9.97 4.26 -5.75
CA ASP A 202 -10.10 5.19 -4.62
C ASP A 202 -8.82 6.02 -4.36
N PHE A 203 -7.67 5.54 -4.82
CA PHE A 203 -6.42 6.30 -4.86
C PHE A 203 -5.99 6.72 -6.27
N GLY A 204 -6.85 6.59 -7.27
CA GLY A 204 -6.51 6.87 -8.66
C GLY A 204 -5.58 5.82 -9.28
N VAL A 205 -5.45 4.64 -8.66
CA VAL A 205 -4.66 3.50 -9.16
C VAL A 205 -5.62 2.49 -9.78
N GLY A 206 -5.38 2.08 -11.02
CA GLY A 206 -6.21 1.08 -11.70
C GLY A 206 -7.44 1.68 -12.39
N GLY A 207 -7.27 2.67 -13.25
CA GLY A 207 -8.33 3.14 -14.15
C GLY A 207 -8.80 2.03 -15.09
N ASN A 208 -10.09 2.03 -15.44
CA ASN A 208 -10.64 1.13 -16.44
C ASN A 208 -9.77 1.16 -17.71
N ARG A 209 -9.35 -0.03 -18.17
CA ARG A 209 -8.52 -0.19 -19.36
C ARG A 209 -9.30 -0.03 -20.68
N ASP A 210 -10.56 0.37 -20.59
CA ASP A 210 -11.50 0.49 -21.73
C ASP A 210 -11.79 1.96 -22.13
N GLU A 211 -10.87 2.90 -21.79
CA GLU A 211 -10.93 4.27 -22.34
C GLU A 211 -9.62 4.63 -23.07
#